data_f51d55b53eaf7cb7ff0a1bcada877b12
#
_entry.id   f51d55b53eaf7cb7ff0a1bcada877b12
#
_cell.length_a   1.000
_cell.length_b   1.000
_cell.length_c   1.000
_cell.angle_alpha   90.00
_cell.angle_beta   90.00
_cell.angle_gamma   90.00
#
_symmetry.space_group_name_H-M   'P 1'
#
loop_
_entity.id
_entity.type
_entity.pdbx_description
1 polymer ?
#
loop_
_entity_poly.entity_id
_entity_poly.type
_entity_poly.pdbx_seq_one_letter_code
_entity_poly.pdbx_strand_id
1 'polypeptide(L)'
;MDWKKLNVCLADANNELPKPSMLRKSLFKDQRMDDLYREIIVERYKEPLYRGTLDPHDITFEDENPLCGDHIRIDLRISDDNKVTEAAFSGHGCAISQASADLLLESVIGKSLDEIRQMTKQDVLDNLGIDLGPVRLKCALLPLKVLKAGAYGLGEATDDILEE
;
A
#
# COMPACT_ATOMS: atom_id res chain seq x y z
N MET A 1 47.81 32.12 31.03
CA MET A 1 46.73 31.43 30.30
C MET A 1 46.29 32.33 29.17
N ASP A 2 46.65 31.93 27.96
CA ASP A 2 46.50 32.74 26.74
C ASP A 2 45.11 32.51 26.15
N TRP A 3 44.22 33.44 26.38
CA TRP A 3 42.80 33.35 25.93
C TRP A 3 42.64 33.49 24.41
N LYS A 4 43.73 33.76 23.66
CA LYS A 4 43.75 33.81 22.19
C LYS A 4 43.68 32.45 21.51
N LYS A 5 43.71 31.33 22.22
CA LYS A 5 43.60 29.97 21.67
C LYS A 5 42.16 29.42 21.68
N LEU A 6 41.18 30.14 22.19
CA LEU A 6 39.79 29.72 22.25
C LEU A 6 38.91 30.20 21.07
N ASN A 7 39.50 30.90 20.10
CA ASN A 7 38.76 31.53 19.01
C ASN A 7 38.92 30.83 17.64
N VAL A 8 39.35 29.57 17.62
CA VAL A 8 39.54 28.84 16.31
C VAL A 8 38.46 27.77 16.05
N CYS A 9 37.46 27.64 16.91
CA CYS A 9 36.36 26.68 16.70
C CYS A 9 34.98 27.34 16.41
N LEU A 10 34.94 28.56 15.92
CA LEU A 10 33.68 29.26 15.57
C LEU A 10 33.70 29.83 14.14
N ALA A 11 34.22 29.07 13.19
CA ALA A 11 34.20 29.46 11.79
C ALA A 11 33.73 28.28 10.90
N ASP A 12 32.52 27.77 11.17
CA ASP A 12 31.70 27.12 10.16
C ASP A 12 30.27 27.62 10.32
N ALA A 13 30.12 28.90 9.99
CA ALA A 13 28.86 29.61 9.95
C ALA A 13 28.15 29.37 8.59
N ASN A 14 27.79 28.13 8.30
CA ASN A 14 26.85 27.80 7.22
C ASN A 14 25.73 26.87 7.69
N ASN A 15 25.47 26.82 8.98
CA ASN A 15 24.27 26.21 9.52
C ASN A 15 23.19 27.30 9.72
N GLU A 16 22.79 27.95 8.63
CA GLU A 16 21.55 28.73 8.64
C GLU A 16 20.40 27.75 8.82
N LEU A 17 19.80 27.77 10.01
CA LEU A 17 18.50 27.13 10.25
C LEU A 17 17.54 27.57 9.15
N PRO A 18 16.84 26.67 8.49
CA PRO A 18 15.91 27.02 7.40
C PRO A 18 14.90 28.03 7.91
N LYS A 19 14.74 29.13 7.16
CA LYS A 19 13.84 30.23 7.53
C LYS A 19 12.43 29.69 7.77
N PRO A 20 11.70 30.15 8.78
CA PRO A 20 10.35 29.66 9.12
C PRO A 20 9.37 29.64 7.94
N SER A 21 9.59 30.52 6.95
CA SER A 21 8.81 30.56 5.70
C SER A 21 9.05 29.38 4.76
N MET A 22 10.25 28.74 4.80
CA MET A 22 10.55 27.56 3.97
C MET A 22 10.00 26.28 4.62
N LEU A 23 10.08 26.18 5.96
CA LEU A 23 9.47 25.08 6.70
C LEU A 23 7.94 25.04 6.52
N ARG A 24 7.28 26.21 6.53
CA ARG A 24 5.83 26.28 6.27
C ARG A 24 5.46 25.80 4.87
N LYS A 25 6.25 26.12 3.84
CA LYS A 25 5.94 25.70 2.46
C LYS A 25 6.09 24.19 2.26
N SER A 26 7.06 23.53 2.92
CA SER A 26 7.22 22.08 2.82
C SER A 26 6.12 21.34 3.59
N LEU A 27 5.77 21.79 4.79
CA LEU A 27 4.69 21.22 5.59
C LEU A 27 3.32 21.34 4.90
N PHE A 28 3.04 22.48 4.26
CA PHE A 28 1.78 22.68 3.52
C PHE A 28 1.72 21.89 2.21
N LYS A 29 2.86 21.53 1.61
CA LYS A 29 2.90 20.69 0.42
C LYS A 29 2.61 19.24 0.79
N ASP A 30 3.21 18.72 1.86
CA ASP A 30 2.96 17.36 2.35
C ASP A 30 1.49 17.19 2.80
N GLN A 31 0.95 18.13 3.54
CA GLN A 31 -0.42 18.08 4.03
C GLN A 31 -1.46 18.05 2.90
N ARG A 32 -1.24 18.78 1.81
CA ARG A 32 -2.13 18.73 0.63
C ARG A 32 -2.05 17.43 -0.13
N MET A 33 -0.89 16.79 -0.16
CA MET A 33 -0.72 15.47 -0.76
C MET A 33 -1.42 14.41 0.08
N ASP A 34 -1.25 14.44 1.40
CA ASP A 34 -1.94 13.53 2.33
C ASP A 34 -3.46 13.67 2.23
N ASP A 35 -3.99 14.88 2.10
CA ASP A 35 -5.43 15.12 1.96
C ASP A 35 -5.95 14.54 0.64
N LEU A 36 -5.21 14.71 -0.47
CA LEU A 36 -5.56 14.14 -1.77
C LEU A 36 -5.61 12.61 -1.73
N TYR A 37 -4.60 11.95 -1.13
CA TYR A 37 -4.60 10.49 -1.00
C TYR A 37 -5.72 9.98 -0.10
N ARG A 38 -6.08 10.72 0.96
CA ARG A 38 -7.25 10.39 1.79
C ARG A 38 -8.55 10.48 1.00
N GLU A 39 -8.70 11.47 0.12
CA GLU A 39 -9.85 11.59 -0.78
C GLU A 39 -9.94 10.39 -1.71
N ILE A 40 -8.84 9.96 -2.33
CA ILE A 40 -8.77 8.76 -3.18
C ILE A 40 -9.21 7.50 -2.40
N ILE A 41 -8.74 7.32 -1.17
CA ILE A 41 -9.14 6.17 -0.34
C ILE A 41 -10.64 6.18 -0.06
N VAL A 42 -11.20 7.35 0.26
CA VAL A 42 -12.65 7.48 0.51
C VAL A 42 -13.46 7.23 -0.75
N GLU A 43 -12.99 7.72 -1.90
CA GLU A 43 -13.63 7.49 -3.20
C GLU A 43 -13.62 6.00 -3.55
N ARG A 44 -12.47 5.34 -3.50
CA ARG A 44 -12.33 3.89 -3.79
C ARG A 44 -13.09 3.01 -2.82
N TYR A 45 -13.28 3.45 -1.58
CA TYR A 45 -14.15 2.76 -0.63
C TYR A 45 -15.63 2.88 -0.97
N LYS A 46 -16.09 4.06 -1.41
CA LYS A 46 -17.49 4.33 -1.73
C LYS A 46 -17.90 3.80 -3.10
N GLU A 47 -17.03 3.97 -4.08
CA GLU A 47 -17.25 3.62 -5.48
C GLU A 47 -16.08 2.77 -6.02
N PRO A 48 -15.89 1.55 -5.49
CA PRO A 48 -14.81 0.67 -5.93
C PRO A 48 -15.04 0.20 -7.36
N LEU A 49 -13.98 0.17 -8.18
CA LEU A 49 -14.03 -0.24 -9.58
C LEU A 49 -14.02 -1.76 -9.75
N TYR A 50 -13.38 -2.47 -8.81
CA TYR A 50 -13.14 -3.92 -8.89
C TYR A 50 -13.96 -4.72 -7.90
N ARG A 51 -14.96 -4.11 -7.25
CA ARG A 51 -15.82 -4.82 -6.30
C ARG A 51 -16.80 -5.73 -7.01
N GLY A 52 -16.76 -7.01 -6.68
CA GLY A 52 -17.65 -8.03 -7.25
C GLY A 52 -17.05 -9.42 -7.11
N THR A 53 -17.57 -10.33 -7.92
CA THR A 53 -17.07 -11.70 -8.07
C THR A 53 -16.94 -12.03 -9.55
N LEU A 54 -15.98 -12.86 -9.92
CA LEU A 54 -15.85 -13.40 -11.27
C LEU A 54 -16.38 -14.83 -11.31
N ASP A 55 -17.25 -15.10 -12.29
CA ASP A 55 -17.72 -16.46 -12.59
C ASP A 55 -17.80 -16.61 -14.13
N PRO A 56 -16.97 -17.48 -14.75
CA PRO A 56 -15.91 -18.28 -14.16
C PRO A 56 -14.69 -17.47 -13.70
N HIS A 57 -13.87 -18.05 -12.84
CA HIS A 57 -12.54 -17.53 -12.43
C HIS A 57 -11.53 -18.67 -12.52
N ASP A 58 -10.25 -18.32 -12.69
CA ASP A 58 -9.14 -19.29 -12.75
C ASP A 58 -8.47 -19.43 -11.38
N ILE A 59 -8.36 -18.33 -10.64
CA ILE A 59 -7.78 -18.29 -9.30
C ILE A 59 -8.78 -17.57 -8.37
N THR A 60 -9.00 -18.17 -7.21
CA THR A 60 -9.72 -17.52 -6.10
C THR A 60 -9.00 -17.82 -4.80
N PHE A 61 -8.88 -16.81 -3.97
CA PHE A 61 -8.33 -16.94 -2.63
C PHE A 61 -8.97 -15.92 -1.69
N GLU A 62 -9.13 -16.29 -0.43
CA GLU A 62 -9.70 -15.42 0.59
C GLU A 62 -8.94 -15.58 1.91
N ASP A 63 -8.88 -14.52 2.68
CA ASP A 63 -8.30 -14.52 4.03
C ASP A 63 -8.94 -13.42 4.88
N GLU A 64 -8.78 -13.55 6.19
CA GLU A 64 -9.25 -12.56 7.14
C GLU A 64 -8.13 -12.06 8.05
N ASN A 65 -8.28 -10.81 8.49
CA ASN A 65 -7.41 -10.26 9.52
C ASN A 65 -8.08 -10.44 10.90
N PRO A 66 -7.58 -11.35 11.74
CA PRO A 66 -8.21 -11.66 13.03
C PRO A 66 -8.19 -10.50 14.01
N LEU A 67 -7.38 -9.46 13.78
CA LEU A 67 -7.28 -8.29 14.66
C LEU A 67 -8.40 -7.27 14.44
N CYS A 68 -8.91 -7.17 13.22
CA CYS A 68 -9.95 -6.19 12.86
C CYS A 68 -11.20 -6.83 12.25
N GLY A 69 -11.17 -8.13 11.94
CA GLY A 69 -12.28 -8.83 11.30
C GLY A 69 -12.50 -8.43 9.84
N ASP A 70 -11.50 -7.79 9.20
CA ASP A 70 -11.55 -7.54 7.76
C ASP A 70 -11.40 -8.87 7.01
N HIS A 71 -12.27 -9.12 6.05
CA HIS A 71 -12.25 -10.29 5.18
C HIS A 71 -12.20 -9.85 3.72
N ILE A 72 -11.24 -10.37 2.95
CA ILE A 72 -11.07 -10.08 1.52
C ILE A 72 -10.96 -11.39 0.76
N ARG A 73 -11.75 -11.50 -0.30
CA ARG A 73 -11.65 -12.53 -1.33
C ARG A 73 -11.28 -11.86 -2.64
N ILE A 74 -10.36 -12.46 -3.38
CA ILE A 74 -9.94 -12.03 -4.71
C ILE A 74 -10.17 -13.16 -5.70
N ASP A 75 -10.81 -12.82 -6.82
CA ASP A 75 -11.03 -13.69 -7.98
C ASP A 75 -10.23 -13.12 -9.16
N LEU A 76 -9.48 -13.97 -9.87
CA LEU A 76 -8.70 -13.58 -11.05
C LEU A 76 -9.05 -14.46 -12.25
N ARG A 77 -9.04 -13.85 -13.46
CA ARG A 77 -8.94 -14.55 -14.74
C ARG A 77 -7.55 -14.35 -15.32
N ILE A 78 -7.00 -15.44 -15.84
CA ILE A 78 -5.64 -15.51 -16.36
C ILE A 78 -5.69 -15.86 -17.84
N SER A 79 -4.92 -15.17 -18.67
CA SER A 79 -4.73 -15.53 -20.07
C SER A 79 -3.80 -16.73 -20.22
N ASP A 80 -3.73 -17.31 -21.42
CA ASP A 80 -2.80 -18.39 -21.77
C ASP A 80 -1.32 -18.02 -21.52
N ASP A 81 -1.01 -16.73 -21.54
CA ASP A 81 0.32 -16.16 -21.25
C ASP A 81 0.58 -15.92 -19.74
N ASN A 82 -0.25 -16.46 -18.85
CA ASN A 82 -0.19 -16.28 -17.39
C ASN A 82 -0.31 -14.81 -16.94
N LYS A 83 -1.05 -13.98 -17.66
CA LYS A 83 -1.32 -12.60 -17.29
C LYS A 83 -2.73 -12.43 -16.78
N VAL A 84 -2.90 -11.56 -15.78
CA VAL A 84 -4.22 -11.20 -15.26
C VAL A 84 -4.98 -10.39 -16.31
N THR A 85 -6.11 -10.89 -16.75
CA THR A 85 -7.01 -10.23 -17.71
C THR A 85 -8.17 -9.53 -17.02
N GLU A 86 -8.70 -10.15 -15.97
CA GLU A 86 -9.78 -9.61 -15.15
C GLU A 86 -9.50 -9.93 -13.68
N ALA A 87 -9.90 -9.03 -12.81
CA ALA A 87 -9.79 -9.18 -11.37
C ALA A 87 -11.05 -8.60 -10.69
N ALA A 88 -11.48 -9.23 -9.62
CA ALA A 88 -12.52 -8.70 -8.75
C ALA A 88 -12.22 -9.04 -7.29
N PHE A 89 -12.73 -8.22 -6.37
CA PHE A 89 -12.69 -8.55 -4.96
C PHE A 89 -14.06 -8.46 -4.31
N SER A 90 -14.27 -9.26 -3.30
CA SER A 90 -15.44 -9.23 -2.43
C SER A 90 -15.02 -9.37 -0.97
N GLY A 91 -15.99 -9.19 -0.08
CA GLY A 91 -15.74 -9.25 1.36
C GLY A 91 -16.18 -8.00 2.09
N HIS A 92 -15.68 -7.84 3.31
CA HIS A 92 -16.00 -6.71 4.18
C HIS A 92 -14.76 -6.27 4.96
N GLY A 93 -14.75 -5.02 5.37
CA GLY A 93 -13.62 -4.48 6.12
C GLY A 93 -13.63 -2.97 6.21
N CYS A 94 -12.59 -2.42 6.79
CA CYS A 94 -12.42 -0.97 6.92
C CYS A 94 -12.17 -0.30 5.56
N ALA A 95 -12.30 1.03 5.51
CA ALA A 95 -12.04 1.79 4.28
C ALA A 95 -10.63 1.58 3.72
N ILE A 96 -9.63 1.37 4.60
CA ILE A 96 -8.25 1.14 4.19
C ILE A 96 -8.10 -0.21 3.47
N SER A 97 -8.65 -1.31 4.04
CA SER A 97 -8.53 -2.63 3.43
C SER A 97 -9.26 -2.72 2.09
N GLN A 98 -10.44 -2.12 1.99
CA GLN A 98 -11.24 -2.15 0.74
C GLN A 98 -10.66 -1.25 -0.35
N ALA A 99 -10.22 -0.02 -0.01
CA ALA A 99 -9.56 0.85 -0.98
C ALA A 99 -8.21 0.27 -1.42
N SER A 100 -7.47 -0.37 -0.50
CA SER A 100 -6.23 -1.08 -0.84
C SER A 100 -6.48 -2.23 -1.82
N ALA A 101 -7.56 -3.01 -1.63
CA ALA A 101 -7.92 -4.08 -2.55
C ALA A 101 -8.22 -3.53 -3.96
N ASP A 102 -9.00 -2.48 -4.05
CA ASP A 102 -9.39 -1.86 -5.31
C ASP A 102 -8.17 -1.30 -6.08
N LEU A 103 -7.32 -0.51 -5.40
CA LEU A 103 -6.10 0.06 -5.99
C LEU A 103 -5.07 -1.01 -6.36
N LEU A 104 -4.95 -2.06 -5.54
CA LEU A 104 -4.06 -3.17 -5.84
C LEU A 104 -4.50 -3.90 -7.09
N LEU A 105 -5.79 -4.23 -7.24
CA LEU A 105 -6.32 -4.91 -8.41
C LEU A 105 -6.16 -4.08 -9.69
N GLU A 106 -6.34 -2.76 -9.62
CA GLU A 106 -6.03 -1.87 -10.74
C GLU A 106 -4.57 -2.02 -11.20
N SER A 107 -3.65 -2.12 -10.26
CA SER A 107 -2.22 -2.23 -10.53
C SER A 107 -1.78 -3.58 -11.09
N VAL A 108 -2.57 -4.65 -10.91
CA VAL A 108 -2.19 -6.02 -11.33
C VAL A 108 -2.81 -6.44 -12.67
N ILE A 109 -3.79 -5.73 -13.19
CA ILE A 109 -4.31 -6.00 -14.53
C ILE A 109 -3.17 -5.92 -15.57
N GLY A 110 -3.03 -6.97 -16.37
CA GLY A 110 -1.97 -7.13 -17.37
C GLY A 110 -0.63 -7.64 -16.85
N LYS A 111 -0.43 -7.74 -15.54
CA LYS A 111 0.77 -8.35 -14.95
C LYS A 111 0.68 -9.87 -14.99
N SER A 112 1.86 -10.51 -15.05
CA SER A 112 2.00 -11.96 -14.93
C SER A 112 1.92 -12.39 -13.44
N LEU A 113 1.63 -13.67 -13.22
CA LEU A 113 1.65 -14.23 -11.86
C LEU A 113 3.04 -14.11 -11.20
N ASP A 114 4.11 -14.17 -11.98
CA ASP A 114 5.48 -14.00 -11.45
C ASP A 114 5.74 -12.56 -10.99
N GLU A 115 5.25 -11.57 -11.72
CA GLU A 115 5.31 -10.17 -11.28
C GLU A 115 4.50 -9.94 -10.00
N ILE A 116 3.33 -10.58 -9.86
CA ILE A 116 2.51 -10.53 -8.65
C ILE A 116 3.26 -11.15 -7.46
N ARG A 117 3.93 -12.28 -7.64
CA ARG A 117 4.75 -12.91 -6.59
C ARG A 117 5.87 -12.01 -6.08
N GLN A 118 6.42 -11.17 -6.96
CA GLN A 118 7.50 -10.21 -6.63
C GLN A 118 7.00 -8.89 -6.03
N MET A 119 5.69 -8.65 -5.99
CA MET A 119 5.14 -7.44 -5.38
C MET A 119 5.46 -7.38 -3.88
N THR A 120 5.76 -6.19 -3.41
CA THR A 120 6.18 -5.93 -2.04
C THR A 120 5.13 -5.12 -1.28
N LYS A 121 5.28 -5.05 0.03
CA LYS A 121 4.48 -4.15 0.87
C LYS A 121 4.62 -2.68 0.45
N GLN A 122 5.79 -2.30 -0.09
CA GLN A 122 6.03 -0.92 -0.53
C GLN A 122 5.13 -0.55 -1.70
N ASP A 123 4.91 -1.46 -2.65
CA ASP A 123 4.01 -1.22 -3.79
C ASP A 123 2.59 -0.87 -3.33
N VAL A 124 2.10 -1.54 -2.28
CA VAL A 124 0.78 -1.24 -1.69
C VAL A 124 0.78 0.11 -0.99
N LEU A 125 1.83 0.42 -0.24
CA LEU A 125 1.94 1.71 0.48
C LEU A 125 2.06 2.87 -0.49
N ASP A 126 2.80 2.71 -1.58
CA ASP A 126 2.93 3.74 -2.63
C ASP A 126 1.58 3.98 -3.33
N ASN A 127 0.79 2.94 -3.58
CA ASN A 127 -0.56 3.07 -4.12
C ASN A 127 -1.52 3.82 -3.18
N LEU A 128 -1.39 3.60 -1.87
CA LEU A 128 -2.22 4.28 -0.87
C LEU A 128 -1.74 5.71 -0.58
N GLY A 129 -0.44 5.97 -0.71
CA GLY A 129 0.19 7.28 -0.57
C GLY A 129 0.07 7.95 0.80
N ILE A 130 -0.28 7.19 1.85
CA ILE A 130 -0.43 7.68 3.22
C ILE A 130 0.40 6.87 4.21
N ASP A 131 0.85 7.53 5.27
CA ASP A 131 1.47 6.85 6.40
C ASP A 131 0.43 6.13 7.26
N LEU A 132 0.66 4.85 7.49
CA LEU A 132 -0.22 3.99 8.26
C LEU A 132 0.43 3.54 9.57
N GLY A 133 -0.30 3.66 10.68
CA GLY A 133 0.11 3.04 11.92
C GLY A 133 0.07 1.49 11.87
N PRO A 134 0.74 0.80 12.80
CA PRO A 134 0.95 -0.66 12.72
C PRO A 134 -0.33 -1.50 12.56
N VAL A 135 -1.43 -1.08 13.17
CA VAL A 135 -2.72 -1.77 13.08
C VAL A 135 -3.31 -1.63 11.67
N ARG A 136 -3.33 -0.39 11.14
CA ARG A 136 -3.88 -0.12 9.80
C ARG A 136 -3.01 -0.65 8.68
N LEU A 137 -1.71 -0.79 8.92
CA LEU A 137 -0.80 -1.43 7.97
C LEU A 137 -1.22 -2.88 7.68
N LYS A 138 -1.62 -3.64 8.70
CA LYS A 138 -2.12 -5.01 8.51
C LYS A 138 -3.41 -5.05 7.68
N CYS A 139 -4.31 -4.09 7.86
CA CYS A 139 -5.52 -3.97 7.03
C CYS A 139 -5.16 -3.65 5.57
N ALA A 140 -4.20 -2.75 5.33
CA ALA A 140 -3.75 -2.38 4.00
C ALA A 140 -3.04 -3.53 3.26
N LEU A 141 -2.32 -4.39 3.97
CA LEU A 141 -1.58 -5.50 3.39
C LEU A 141 -2.40 -6.78 3.21
N LEU A 142 -3.61 -6.88 3.79
CA LEU A 142 -4.46 -8.06 3.65
C LEU A 142 -4.74 -8.41 2.19
N PRO A 143 -5.11 -7.47 1.28
CA PRO A 143 -5.33 -7.81 -0.13
C PRO A 143 -4.07 -8.33 -0.83
N LEU A 144 -2.89 -7.80 -0.51
CA LEU A 144 -1.62 -8.29 -1.07
C LEU A 144 -1.34 -9.72 -0.62
N LYS A 145 -1.57 -10.01 0.66
CA LYS A 145 -1.43 -11.36 1.22
C LYS A 145 -2.33 -12.36 0.49
N VAL A 146 -3.61 -12.03 0.31
CA VAL A 146 -4.58 -12.83 -0.43
C VAL A 146 -4.16 -13.05 -1.88
N LEU A 147 -3.75 -11.99 -2.56
CA LEU A 147 -3.33 -12.03 -3.96
C LEU A 147 -2.09 -12.90 -4.17
N LYS A 148 -1.06 -12.74 -3.34
CA LYS A 148 0.17 -13.55 -3.40
C LYS A 148 -0.12 -15.01 -3.08
N ALA A 149 -0.92 -15.32 -2.07
CA ALA A 149 -1.30 -16.68 -1.74
C ALA A 149 -2.01 -17.37 -2.91
N GLY A 150 -2.93 -16.68 -3.57
CA GLY A 150 -3.56 -17.16 -4.80
C GLY A 150 -2.56 -17.39 -5.94
N ALA A 151 -1.61 -16.47 -6.16
CA ALA A 151 -0.58 -16.57 -7.18
C ALA A 151 0.43 -17.70 -6.92
N TYR A 152 0.70 -18.03 -5.66
CA TYR A 152 1.53 -19.20 -5.28
C TYR A 152 0.74 -20.50 -5.26
N GLY A 153 -0.60 -20.47 -5.28
CA GLY A 153 -1.46 -21.65 -5.13
C GLY A 153 -1.39 -22.28 -3.74
N LEU A 154 -1.16 -21.47 -2.71
CA LEU A 154 -1.05 -21.91 -1.32
C LEU A 154 -2.44 -22.14 -0.72
N GLY A 155 -2.59 -23.19 0.09
CA GLY A 155 -3.85 -23.48 0.77
C GLY A 155 -4.20 -22.50 1.89
N GLU A 156 -3.19 -21.86 2.49
CA GLU A 156 -3.32 -20.83 3.53
C GLU A 156 -2.29 -19.73 3.30
N ALA A 157 -2.70 -18.48 3.51
CA ALA A 157 -1.80 -17.34 3.43
C ALA A 157 -1.05 -17.18 4.76
N THR A 158 0.28 -17.22 4.71
CA THR A 158 1.14 -16.94 5.86
C THR A 158 1.66 -15.51 5.80
N ASP A 159 1.98 -14.92 6.97
CA ASP A 159 2.52 -13.56 7.03
C ASP A 159 3.92 -13.46 6.39
N ASP A 160 4.63 -14.59 6.29
CA ASP A 160 5.96 -14.69 5.68
C ASP A 160 5.97 -14.29 4.18
N ILE A 161 4.84 -14.42 3.49
CA ILE A 161 4.69 -14.03 2.07
C ILE A 161 4.94 -12.53 1.83
N LEU A 162 4.81 -11.71 2.87
CA LEU A 162 4.96 -10.26 2.80
C LEU A 162 6.39 -9.77 3.10
N GLU A 163 7.31 -10.66 3.53
CA GLU A 163 8.65 -10.28 3.96
C GLU A 163 9.71 -10.37 2.84
N GLU A 164 9.36 -10.87 1.66
CA GLU A 164 10.25 -10.95 0.49
C GLU A 164 10.30 -9.63 -0.31
#